data_14ca985b579f656954d892667a3d7ed4
#
_entry.id   14ca985b579f656954d892667a3d7ed4
#
_cell.length_a   1.000
_cell.length_b   1.000
_cell.length_c   1.000
_cell.angle_alpha   90.00
_cell.angle_beta   90.00
_cell.angle_gamma   90.00
#
_symmetry.space_group_name_H-M   'P 1'
#
loop_
_entity.id
_entity.type
_entity.pdbx_description
1 polymer ?
#
loop_
_entity_poly.entity_id
_entity_poly.type
_entity_poly.pdbx_seq_one_letter_code
_entity_poly.pdbx_strand_id
1 'polypeptide(L)'
;MFFRGAVRQAVAHGRYAVAAAAPVAMVAAPSVAQAEGGANLGWGAAAGAALLGYTYMSAMGSASKCEAQEARLGALEVKAAKKESCAFVFVKPHAVTEPVKKVVRAGLEKAGMTVVDEGLITGPKIDSDMLIDTHYGAIAAKAVKLKPSELSPSAKATAEFEKKFGLSWAEALAKGCVYNAADGCKKLGIDGDGLDAKWATLKRGETLIKFGGGFYCGKVDGIYIINGFYMAMRGKFTAPTAAIYYYVVEWPTAALKWEDFRGSVLGATNPAEAAPGSLRKQVLENWKALGLPAEPDTGDNGVHASASPFEALSERMNWCGATLETDAYGKGLLAAGIPKKAILEWANDPQVKLPEGGKGSLFDALEDMDSDACLDKAVKINEAN
;
A
#
# COMPACT_ATOMS: atom_id res chain seq x y z
N MET A 1 18.96 7.51 2.55
CA MET A 1 19.13 6.12 3.02
C MET A 1 18.63 5.86 4.45
N PHE A 2 17.99 6.82 5.14
CA PHE A 2 17.58 6.66 6.55
C PHE A 2 16.06 6.62 6.80
N PHE A 3 15.22 6.72 5.76
CA PHE A 3 13.76 6.79 5.91
C PHE A 3 12.97 5.59 5.37
N ARG A 4 13.61 4.58 4.78
CA ARG A 4 12.90 3.48 4.11
C ARG A 4 12.84 2.14 4.84
N GLY A 5 13.65 1.89 5.85
CA GLY A 5 13.70 0.59 6.53
C GLY A 5 12.77 0.43 7.73
N ALA A 6 11.74 1.25 7.90
CA ALA A 6 11.14 1.30 9.21
C ALA A 6 9.65 1.61 9.27
N VAL A 7 8.87 1.27 8.24
CA VAL A 7 7.45 1.62 8.25
C VAL A 7 6.61 0.46 7.81
N ARG A 8 5.90 -0.19 8.73
CA ARG A 8 4.68 -0.95 8.42
C ARG A 8 4.36 -2.08 9.40
N GLN A 9 3.31 -1.93 10.12
CA GLN A 9 2.36 -2.96 10.57
C GLN A 9 1.22 -2.34 11.38
N ALA A 10 0.06 -2.70 10.99
CA ALA A 10 -1.23 -2.78 11.67
C ALA A 10 -2.31 -1.80 11.19
N VAL A 11 -3.28 -2.31 10.47
CA VAL A 11 -4.71 -2.00 10.69
C VAL A 11 -5.56 -3.20 10.26
N ALA A 12 -6.30 -3.77 11.17
CA ALA A 12 -7.50 -4.57 10.89
C ALA A 12 -8.67 -3.92 11.63
N HIS A 13 -9.79 -3.84 10.95
CA HIS A 13 -11.20 -3.64 11.36
C HIS A 13 -11.87 -2.36 10.83
N GLY A 14 -12.24 -2.41 9.56
CA GLY A 14 -13.38 -1.66 9.03
C GLY A 14 -14.44 -2.65 8.54
N ARG A 15 -15.59 -2.70 9.21
CA ARG A 15 -16.74 -3.50 8.82
C ARG A 15 -17.32 -2.92 7.53
N TYR A 16 -17.20 -3.63 6.43
CA TYR A 16 -18.05 -3.44 5.26
C TYR A 16 -19.06 -4.56 5.20
N ALA A 17 -20.34 -4.17 5.14
CA ALA A 17 -21.45 -5.07 4.94
C ALA A 17 -21.31 -5.73 3.57
N VAL A 18 -21.11 -7.03 3.57
CA VAL A 18 -21.18 -7.85 2.37
C VAL A 18 -22.64 -7.97 2.00
N ALA A 19 -23.05 -7.41 0.87
CA ALA A 19 -24.32 -7.74 0.25
C ALA A 19 -24.28 -9.20 -0.14
N ALA A 20 -25.09 -10.01 0.55
CA ALA A 20 -25.22 -11.43 0.29
C ALA A 20 -25.82 -11.64 -1.11
N ALA A 21 -25.09 -12.31 -1.97
CA ALA A 21 -25.64 -12.89 -3.18
C ALA A 21 -26.67 -13.94 -2.77
N ALA A 22 -27.87 -13.84 -3.31
CA ALA A 22 -28.94 -14.79 -3.07
C ALA A 22 -28.54 -16.20 -3.49
N PRO A 23 -28.90 -17.24 -2.71
CA PRO A 23 -28.60 -18.61 -3.10
C PRO A 23 -29.47 -19.01 -4.31
N VAL A 24 -28.81 -19.61 -5.28
CA VAL A 24 -29.48 -20.27 -6.39
C VAL A 24 -30.36 -21.40 -5.80
N ALA A 25 -31.66 -21.29 -5.99
CA ALA A 25 -32.61 -22.27 -5.52
C ALA A 25 -32.31 -23.65 -6.15
N MET A 26 -31.97 -24.63 -5.33
CA MET A 26 -31.97 -26.01 -5.71
C MET A 26 -33.43 -26.40 -6.04
N VAL A 27 -33.70 -26.66 -7.30
CA VAL A 27 -34.97 -27.24 -7.73
C VAL A 27 -35.02 -28.68 -7.20
N ALA A 28 -35.87 -28.90 -6.21
CA ALA A 28 -36.12 -30.23 -5.70
C ALA A 28 -36.78 -31.08 -6.78
N ALA A 29 -36.29 -32.29 -6.97
CA ALA A 29 -36.91 -33.29 -7.82
C ALA A 29 -38.30 -33.67 -7.27
N PRO A 30 -39.32 -33.80 -8.10
CA PRO A 30 -40.63 -34.22 -7.64
C PRO A 30 -40.60 -35.68 -7.18
N SER A 31 -41.18 -35.93 -6.01
CA SER A 31 -41.41 -37.28 -5.48
C SER A 31 -42.35 -38.06 -6.38
N VAL A 32 -41.93 -39.26 -6.77
CA VAL A 32 -42.76 -40.19 -7.53
C VAL A 32 -43.80 -40.78 -6.59
N ALA A 33 -45.07 -40.40 -6.76
CA ALA A 33 -46.19 -41.07 -6.14
C ALA A 33 -46.41 -42.45 -6.82
N GLN A 34 -46.51 -43.50 -6.00
CA GLN A 34 -46.89 -44.82 -6.46
C GLN A 34 -48.33 -44.79 -7.01
N ALA A 35 -48.49 -45.12 -8.28
CA ALA A 35 -49.76 -45.48 -8.87
C ALA A 35 -49.65 -46.94 -9.30
N GLU A 36 -50.42 -47.82 -8.63
CA GLU A 36 -50.68 -49.22 -9.04
C GLU A 36 -51.64 -49.21 -10.25
N GLY A 37 -51.27 -49.88 -11.30
CA GLY A 37 -52.16 -50.10 -12.45
C GLY A 37 -51.38 -50.45 -13.71
N GLY A 38 -51.39 -51.69 -14.10
CA GLY A 38 -50.61 -52.29 -15.15
C GLY A 38 -50.93 -51.79 -16.56
N ALA A 39 -49.94 -51.93 -17.37
CA ALA A 39 -49.82 -52.18 -18.79
C ALA A 39 -48.91 -51.26 -19.55
N ASN A 40 -47.91 -51.80 -20.24
CA ASN A 40 -47.10 -51.27 -21.35
C ASN A 40 -46.45 -49.87 -21.18
N LEU A 41 -45.29 -49.84 -20.57
CA LEU A 41 -44.36 -48.68 -20.61
C LEU A 41 -42.93 -49.13 -20.96
N GLY A 42 -42.72 -49.62 -22.16
CA GLY A 42 -41.37 -50.00 -22.64
C GLY A 42 -40.60 -48.87 -23.34
N TRP A 43 -41.23 -47.75 -23.71
CA TRP A 43 -40.58 -46.70 -24.56
C TRP A 43 -40.42 -45.33 -23.90
N GLY A 44 -41.15 -45.03 -22.86
CA GLY A 44 -41.08 -43.71 -22.19
C GLY A 44 -39.87 -43.53 -21.27
N ALA A 45 -39.42 -44.59 -20.61
CA ALA A 45 -38.32 -44.56 -19.65
C ALA A 45 -36.95 -44.39 -20.34
N ALA A 46 -36.76 -44.99 -21.51
CA ALA A 46 -35.53 -44.81 -22.30
C ALA A 46 -35.36 -43.42 -22.89
N ALA A 47 -36.45 -42.79 -23.32
CA ALA A 47 -36.42 -41.41 -23.83
C ALA A 47 -36.17 -40.38 -22.73
N GLY A 48 -36.75 -40.59 -21.51
CA GLY A 48 -36.50 -39.69 -20.37
C GLY A 48 -35.05 -39.77 -19.87
N ALA A 49 -34.47 -40.96 -19.80
CA ALA A 49 -33.07 -41.15 -19.41
C ALA A 49 -32.11 -40.60 -20.45
N ALA A 50 -32.40 -40.71 -21.74
CA ALA A 50 -31.59 -40.12 -22.82
C ALA A 50 -31.66 -38.60 -22.80
N LEU A 51 -32.84 -37.99 -22.53
CA LEU A 51 -32.99 -36.54 -22.42
C LEU A 51 -32.26 -35.97 -21.20
N LEU A 52 -32.35 -36.62 -20.05
CA LEU A 52 -31.62 -36.25 -18.83
C LEU A 52 -30.11 -36.44 -18.99
N GLY A 53 -29.68 -37.51 -19.66
CA GLY A 53 -28.26 -37.70 -20.01
C GLY A 53 -27.75 -36.65 -20.97
N TYR A 54 -28.51 -36.26 -21.99
CA TYR A 54 -28.14 -35.23 -22.92
C TYR A 54 -28.09 -33.84 -22.27
N THR A 55 -29.04 -33.46 -21.42
CA THR A 55 -29.02 -32.21 -20.68
C THR A 55 -27.87 -32.16 -19.67
N TYR A 56 -27.57 -33.27 -18.99
CA TYR A 56 -26.44 -33.38 -18.06
C TYR A 56 -25.09 -33.25 -18.81
N MET A 57 -24.92 -33.96 -19.92
CA MET A 57 -23.72 -33.90 -20.75
C MET A 57 -23.56 -32.51 -21.44
N SER A 58 -24.65 -31.88 -21.83
CA SER A 58 -24.63 -30.50 -22.36
C SER A 58 -24.29 -29.49 -21.28
N ALA A 59 -24.79 -29.65 -20.06
CA ALA A 59 -24.44 -28.78 -18.90
C ALA A 59 -22.97 -28.97 -18.49
N MET A 60 -22.47 -30.20 -18.46
CA MET A 60 -21.04 -30.46 -18.20
C MET A 60 -20.14 -29.93 -19.30
N GLY A 61 -20.54 -30.05 -20.57
CA GLY A 61 -19.80 -29.48 -21.68
C GLY A 61 -19.80 -27.93 -21.68
N SER A 62 -20.86 -27.28 -21.19
CA SER A 62 -20.89 -25.82 -21.00
C SER A 62 -20.06 -25.36 -19.80
N ALA A 63 -20.08 -26.09 -18.69
CA ALA A 63 -19.24 -25.82 -17.52
C ALA A 63 -17.74 -25.93 -17.87
N SER A 64 -17.34 -27.00 -18.54
CA SER A 64 -15.95 -27.20 -18.99
C SER A 64 -15.49 -26.10 -19.97
N LYS A 65 -16.37 -25.60 -20.85
CA LYS A 65 -16.06 -24.47 -21.73
C LYS A 65 -15.92 -23.15 -20.94
N CYS A 66 -16.74 -22.94 -19.90
CA CYS A 66 -16.67 -21.78 -19.03
C CYS A 66 -15.35 -21.76 -18.25
N GLU A 67 -14.98 -22.87 -17.63
CA GLU A 67 -13.71 -23.04 -16.92
C GLU A 67 -12.49 -22.80 -17.83
N ALA A 68 -12.52 -23.34 -19.05
CA ALA A 68 -11.46 -23.12 -20.02
C ALA A 68 -11.37 -21.65 -20.48
N GLN A 69 -12.50 -20.96 -20.57
CA GLN A 69 -12.54 -19.55 -20.91
C GLN A 69 -12.03 -18.67 -19.76
N GLU A 70 -12.40 -18.99 -18.52
CA GLU A 70 -11.90 -18.31 -17.31
C GLU A 70 -10.39 -18.48 -17.14
N ALA A 71 -9.87 -19.71 -17.33
CA ALA A 71 -8.44 -19.99 -17.30
C ALA A 71 -7.68 -19.20 -18.40
N ARG A 72 -8.26 -19.11 -19.60
CA ARG A 72 -7.68 -18.32 -20.69
C ARG A 72 -7.67 -16.81 -20.38
N LEU A 73 -8.75 -16.29 -19.82
CA LEU A 73 -8.84 -14.90 -19.39
C LEU A 73 -7.81 -14.60 -18.30
N GLY A 74 -7.70 -15.44 -17.27
CA GLY A 74 -6.71 -15.30 -16.22
C GLY A 74 -5.27 -15.30 -16.76
N ALA A 75 -4.95 -16.19 -17.71
CA ALA A 75 -3.63 -16.21 -18.35
C ALA A 75 -3.34 -14.91 -19.13
N LEU A 76 -4.36 -14.28 -19.74
CA LEU A 76 -4.21 -13.00 -20.41
C LEU A 76 -3.99 -11.85 -19.42
N GLU A 77 -4.68 -11.85 -18.28
CA GLU A 77 -4.51 -10.85 -17.23
C GLU A 77 -3.11 -10.92 -16.60
N VAL A 78 -2.61 -12.12 -16.29
CA VAL A 78 -1.22 -12.31 -15.82
C VAL A 78 -0.23 -11.79 -16.86
N LYS A 79 -0.44 -12.11 -18.15
CA LYS A 79 0.44 -11.65 -19.23
C LYS A 79 0.40 -10.13 -19.39
N ALA A 80 -0.76 -9.50 -19.25
CA ALA A 80 -0.90 -8.06 -19.30
C ALA A 80 -0.16 -7.41 -18.13
N ALA A 81 -0.40 -7.86 -16.91
CA ALA A 81 0.25 -7.37 -15.69
C ALA A 81 1.78 -7.46 -15.73
N LYS A 82 2.34 -8.45 -16.44
CA LYS A 82 3.79 -8.60 -16.62
C LYS A 82 4.38 -7.68 -17.70
N LYS A 83 3.56 -7.23 -18.63
CA LYS A 83 4.02 -6.45 -19.79
C LYS A 83 3.90 -4.96 -19.62
N GLU A 84 3.00 -4.52 -18.77
CA GLU A 84 2.72 -3.12 -18.51
C GLU A 84 3.12 -2.78 -17.09
N SER A 85 3.91 -1.74 -16.94
CA SER A 85 4.24 -1.12 -15.67
C SER A 85 3.32 0.07 -15.44
N CYS A 86 2.78 0.21 -14.22
CA CYS A 86 1.91 1.32 -13.85
C CYS A 86 2.34 1.86 -12.48
N ALA A 87 2.83 3.10 -12.44
CA ALA A 87 3.30 3.76 -11.22
C ALA A 87 2.36 4.88 -10.79
N PHE A 88 2.38 5.15 -9.47
CA PHE A 88 1.80 6.34 -8.88
C PHE A 88 2.93 7.33 -8.55
N VAL A 89 2.81 8.55 -9.06
CA VAL A 89 3.76 9.64 -8.87
C VAL A 89 3.02 10.83 -8.30
N PHE A 90 3.58 11.56 -7.35
CA PHE A 90 2.98 12.82 -6.95
C PHE A 90 4.00 13.92 -6.62
N VAL A 91 3.62 15.13 -6.93
CA VAL A 91 4.29 16.35 -6.47
C VAL A 91 3.91 16.57 -5.02
N LYS A 92 4.91 16.70 -4.15
CA LYS A 92 4.72 16.92 -2.71
C LYS A 92 4.18 18.32 -2.41
N PRO A 93 3.49 18.54 -1.28
CA PRO A 93 2.77 19.80 -1.00
C PRO A 93 3.61 21.06 -1.15
N HIS A 94 4.87 21.08 -0.69
CA HIS A 94 5.77 22.23 -0.81
C HIS A 94 6.15 22.60 -2.25
N ALA A 95 5.93 21.68 -3.20
CA ALA A 95 6.34 21.84 -4.60
C ALA A 95 5.15 21.90 -5.57
N VAL A 96 3.90 21.93 -5.10
CA VAL A 96 2.71 21.99 -5.96
C VAL A 96 2.56 23.38 -6.56
N THR A 97 3.28 23.63 -7.65
CA THR A 97 3.16 24.83 -8.48
C THR A 97 2.90 24.43 -9.93
N GLU A 98 2.28 25.32 -10.72
CA GLU A 98 2.04 25.04 -12.14
C GLU A 98 3.33 24.75 -12.94
N PRO A 99 4.47 25.48 -12.71
CA PRO A 99 5.72 25.13 -13.37
C PRO A 99 6.24 23.73 -12.99
N VAL A 100 6.17 23.32 -11.72
CA VAL A 100 6.63 21.99 -11.28
C VAL A 100 5.78 20.88 -11.90
N LYS A 101 4.45 21.05 -11.90
CA LYS A 101 3.55 20.09 -12.56
C LYS A 101 3.92 19.87 -14.02
N LYS A 102 4.21 20.96 -14.75
CA LYS A 102 4.65 20.88 -16.16
C LYS A 102 5.98 20.17 -16.31
N VAL A 103 6.95 20.46 -15.45
CA VAL A 103 8.28 19.80 -15.47
C VAL A 103 8.13 18.29 -15.19
N VAL A 104 7.33 17.92 -14.19
CA VAL A 104 7.11 16.51 -13.84
C VAL A 104 6.42 15.78 -14.99
N ARG A 105 5.33 16.32 -15.52
CA ARG A 105 4.61 15.73 -16.65
C ARG A 105 5.52 15.55 -17.86
N ALA A 106 6.20 16.62 -18.28
CA ALA A 106 7.11 16.57 -19.44
C ALA A 106 8.27 15.58 -19.23
N GLY A 107 8.80 15.46 -18.02
CA GLY A 107 9.84 14.48 -17.70
C GLY A 107 9.37 13.04 -17.76
N LEU A 108 8.15 12.75 -17.31
CA LEU A 108 7.52 11.43 -17.40
C LEU A 108 7.25 11.05 -18.87
N GLU A 109 6.64 11.96 -19.64
CA GLU A 109 6.37 11.75 -21.07
C GLU A 109 7.67 11.59 -21.90
N LYS A 110 8.71 12.39 -21.59
CA LYS A 110 10.03 12.25 -22.23
C LYS A 110 10.70 10.90 -21.96
N ALA A 111 10.42 10.31 -20.80
CA ALA A 111 10.89 8.96 -20.46
C ALA A 111 10.07 7.84 -21.14
N GLY A 112 9.12 8.17 -21.99
CA GLY A 112 8.29 7.20 -22.73
C GLY A 112 7.07 6.70 -21.97
N MET A 113 6.68 7.40 -20.90
CA MET A 113 5.49 7.06 -20.12
C MET A 113 4.25 7.77 -20.65
N THR A 114 3.11 7.12 -20.51
CA THR A 114 1.79 7.71 -20.77
C THR A 114 1.14 8.09 -19.44
N VAL A 115 0.73 9.34 -19.29
CA VAL A 115 -0.11 9.77 -18.15
C VAL A 115 -1.55 9.35 -18.45
N VAL A 116 -2.06 8.40 -17.66
CA VAL A 116 -3.42 7.83 -17.84
C VAL A 116 -4.44 8.45 -16.88
N ASP A 117 -3.99 9.00 -15.75
CA ASP A 117 -4.82 9.76 -14.82
C ASP A 117 -3.95 10.78 -14.08
N GLU A 118 -4.53 11.92 -13.73
CA GLU A 118 -3.87 12.95 -12.94
C GLU A 118 -4.88 13.82 -12.21
N GLY A 119 -4.47 14.40 -11.08
CA GLY A 119 -5.37 15.26 -10.34
C GLY A 119 -4.77 15.89 -9.10
N LEU A 120 -5.56 16.77 -8.48
CA LEU A 120 -5.23 17.43 -7.23
C LEU A 120 -5.99 16.76 -6.08
N ILE A 121 -5.29 16.43 -5.00
CA ILE A 121 -5.91 15.99 -3.74
C ILE A 121 -5.56 17.00 -2.66
N THR A 122 -6.58 17.63 -2.08
CA THR A 122 -6.42 18.72 -1.10
C THR A 122 -6.07 18.18 0.29
N GLY A 123 -5.39 18.99 1.09
CA GLY A 123 -5.03 18.67 2.47
C GLY A 123 -6.21 18.25 3.35
N PRO A 124 -7.35 18.94 3.32
CA PRO A 124 -8.55 18.49 4.04
C PRO A 124 -9.05 17.09 3.64
N LYS A 125 -8.98 16.74 2.35
CA LYS A 125 -9.31 15.37 1.89
C LYS A 125 -8.27 14.35 2.36
N ILE A 126 -6.98 14.70 2.28
CA ILE A 126 -5.90 13.84 2.78
C ILE A 126 -6.07 13.56 4.27
N ASP A 127 -6.50 14.57 5.04
CA ASP A 127 -6.76 14.46 6.48
C ASP A 127 -7.99 13.60 6.77
N SER A 128 -9.15 13.93 6.19
CA SER A 128 -10.43 13.25 6.44
C SER A 128 -10.38 11.76 6.10
N ASP A 129 -9.74 11.42 5.00
CA ASP A 129 -9.66 10.06 4.47
C ASP A 129 -8.42 9.32 4.98
N MET A 130 -7.59 9.99 5.80
CA MET A 130 -6.34 9.46 6.37
C MET A 130 -5.39 8.91 5.29
N LEU A 131 -5.33 9.55 4.12
CA LEU A 131 -4.58 9.05 2.98
C LEU A 131 -3.07 8.99 3.24
N ILE A 132 -2.51 10.04 3.85
CA ILE A 132 -1.08 10.06 4.20
C ILE A 132 -0.77 9.10 5.35
N ASP A 133 -1.73 8.89 6.26
CA ASP A 133 -1.58 7.96 7.37
C ASP A 133 -1.59 6.49 6.88
N THR A 134 -2.35 6.20 5.86
CA THR A 134 -2.34 4.89 5.18
C THR A 134 -1.07 4.70 4.36
N HIS A 135 -0.65 5.72 3.61
CA HIS A 135 0.59 5.71 2.83
C HIS A 135 1.84 5.45 3.69
N TYR A 136 1.94 6.05 4.87
CA TYR A 136 3.02 5.81 5.83
C TYR A 136 2.72 4.70 6.86
N GLY A 137 1.61 3.99 6.72
CA GLY A 137 1.19 2.77 7.42
C GLY A 137 1.63 2.66 8.87
N ALA A 138 2.70 1.93 9.12
CA ALA A 138 3.13 1.56 10.48
C ALA A 138 3.75 2.70 11.31
N ILE A 139 4.37 3.73 10.71
CA ILE A 139 4.80 4.93 11.47
C ILE A 139 3.55 5.66 11.94
N ALA A 140 2.63 5.89 11.04
CA ALA A 140 1.39 6.60 11.30
C ALA A 140 0.51 5.88 12.33
N ALA A 141 0.35 4.56 12.19
CA ALA A 141 -0.44 3.80 13.16
C ALA A 141 0.04 4.00 14.59
N LYS A 142 1.35 3.93 14.83
CA LYS A 142 1.96 4.14 16.15
C LYS A 142 1.92 5.60 16.61
N ALA A 143 1.93 6.54 15.67
CA ALA A 143 1.94 7.96 15.96
C ALA A 143 0.56 8.56 16.24
N VAL A 144 -0.51 8.02 15.61
CA VAL A 144 -1.83 8.66 15.65
C VAL A 144 -3.00 7.74 15.97
N LYS A 145 -2.89 6.41 15.74
CA LYS A 145 -4.03 5.49 15.88
C LYS A 145 -3.96 4.62 17.13
N LEU A 146 -2.81 4.00 17.37
CA LEU A 146 -2.64 3.03 18.46
C LEU A 146 -2.36 3.74 19.78
N LYS A 147 -2.94 3.23 20.86
CA LYS A 147 -2.55 3.63 22.20
C LYS A 147 -1.20 2.99 22.56
N PRO A 148 -0.36 3.62 23.36
CA PRO A 148 0.92 3.03 23.79
C PRO A 148 0.80 1.63 24.42
N SER A 149 -0.32 1.32 25.10
CA SER A 149 -0.62 0.01 25.68
C SER A 149 -0.90 -1.09 24.63
N GLU A 150 -1.22 -0.72 23.40
CA GLU A 150 -1.44 -1.67 22.30
C GLU A 150 -0.14 -1.98 21.53
N LEU A 151 0.94 -1.27 21.87
CA LEU A 151 2.24 -1.46 21.25
C LEU A 151 3.04 -2.55 22.00
N SER A 152 3.71 -3.39 21.24
CA SER A 152 4.53 -4.50 21.75
C SER A 152 6.00 -4.28 21.36
N PRO A 153 6.76 -3.45 22.09
CA PRO A 153 8.19 -3.33 21.88
C PRO A 153 8.90 -4.66 22.16
N SER A 154 10.01 -4.93 21.46
CA SER A 154 10.81 -6.12 21.73
C SER A 154 11.40 -6.11 23.15
N ALA A 155 11.73 -7.28 23.72
CA ALA A 155 12.38 -7.40 25.02
C ALA A 155 13.68 -6.59 25.09
N LYS A 156 14.45 -6.54 23.99
CA LYS A 156 15.66 -5.69 23.88
C LYS A 156 15.32 -4.21 24.01
N ALA A 157 14.26 -3.76 23.36
CA ALA A 157 13.85 -2.35 23.36
C ALA A 157 13.34 -1.92 24.73
N THR A 158 12.56 -2.76 25.43
CA THR A 158 12.08 -2.49 26.80
C THR A 158 13.21 -2.46 27.82
N ALA A 159 14.19 -3.37 27.68
CA ALA A 159 15.39 -3.35 28.52
C ALA A 159 16.26 -2.09 28.28
N GLU A 160 16.37 -1.64 27.02
CA GLU A 160 17.07 -0.39 26.70
C GLU A 160 16.32 0.82 27.28
N PHE A 161 14.98 0.84 27.21
CA PHE A 161 14.14 1.87 27.80
C PHE A 161 14.36 1.96 29.31
N GLU A 162 14.29 0.84 30.02
CA GLU A 162 14.50 0.77 31.47
C GLU A 162 15.91 1.23 31.86
N LYS A 163 16.93 0.73 31.15
CA LYS A 163 18.33 1.14 31.39
C LYS A 163 18.54 2.65 31.22
N LYS A 164 17.87 3.28 30.25
CA LYS A 164 18.07 4.71 29.93
C LYS A 164 17.21 5.64 30.77
N PHE A 165 15.99 5.25 31.09
CA PHE A 165 15.03 6.13 31.75
C PHE A 165 14.77 5.80 33.21
N GLY A 166 15.30 4.69 33.71
CA GLY A 166 15.22 4.31 35.13
C GLY A 166 13.85 3.81 35.57
N LEU A 167 12.96 3.46 34.64
CA LEU A 167 11.68 2.79 34.92
C LEU A 167 11.37 1.81 33.79
N SER A 168 10.68 0.73 34.11
CA SER A 168 10.27 -0.25 33.12
C SER A 168 9.20 0.30 32.17
N TRP A 169 9.08 -0.29 30.97
CA TRP A 169 8.02 0.06 30.03
C TRP A 169 6.63 -0.10 30.65
N ALA A 170 6.40 -1.18 31.39
CA ALA A 170 5.13 -1.44 32.07
C ALA A 170 4.79 -0.37 33.12
N GLU A 171 5.78 0.06 33.91
CA GLU A 171 5.59 1.16 34.88
C GLU A 171 5.31 2.49 34.18
N ALA A 172 5.98 2.78 33.05
CA ALA A 172 5.73 4.00 32.31
C ALA A 172 4.29 4.03 31.73
N LEU A 173 3.79 2.89 31.26
CA LEU A 173 2.40 2.74 30.82
C LEU A 173 1.43 2.90 32.02
N ALA A 174 1.69 2.23 33.14
CA ALA A 174 0.84 2.30 34.32
C ALA A 174 0.77 3.72 34.94
N LYS A 175 1.87 4.46 34.85
CA LYS A 175 1.92 5.88 35.26
C LYS A 175 1.25 6.83 34.26
N GLY A 176 0.81 6.36 33.10
CA GLY A 176 0.18 7.18 32.06
C GLY A 176 1.11 8.26 31.49
N CYS A 177 2.42 8.02 31.47
CA CYS A 177 3.39 8.99 30.97
C CYS A 177 3.92 8.67 29.56
N VAL A 178 3.33 7.68 28.87
CA VAL A 178 3.63 7.34 27.48
C VAL A 178 2.47 7.75 26.58
N TYR A 179 2.77 8.43 25.50
CA TYR A 179 1.79 8.95 24.55
C TYR A 179 2.19 8.59 23.11
N ASN A 180 1.22 8.37 22.22
CA ASN A 180 1.49 8.50 20.80
C ASN A 180 1.73 9.97 20.44
N ALA A 181 2.21 10.26 19.24
CA ALA A 181 2.58 11.64 18.89
C ALA A 181 1.39 12.61 18.93
N ALA A 182 0.21 12.18 18.42
CA ALA A 182 -0.98 13.03 18.42
C ALA A 182 -1.46 13.36 19.84
N ASP A 183 -1.50 12.38 20.74
CA ASP A 183 -1.89 12.60 22.12
C ASP A 183 -0.78 13.33 22.92
N GLY A 184 0.49 13.14 22.55
CA GLY A 184 1.63 13.90 23.07
C GLY A 184 1.52 15.39 22.75
N CYS A 185 1.16 15.76 21.53
CA CYS A 185 0.88 17.15 21.14
C CYS A 185 -0.21 17.75 22.03
N LYS A 186 -1.35 17.05 22.19
CA LYS A 186 -2.44 17.51 23.06
C LYS A 186 -1.99 17.67 24.51
N LYS A 187 -1.23 16.70 25.04
CA LYS A 187 -0.73 16.72 26.41
C LYS A 187 0.20 17.88 26.68
N LEU A 188 1.05 18.23 25.71
CA LEU A 188 2.00 19.33 25.82
C LEU A 188 1.40 20.69 25.42
N GLY A 189 0.20 20.73 24.82
CA GLY A 189 -0.40 21.95 24.31
C GLY A 189 0.36 22.56 23.12
N ILE A 190 0.99 21.72 22.30
CA ILE A 190 1.78 22.13 21.12
C ILE A 190 1.24 21.45 19.86
N ASP A 191 1.54 22.02 18.72
CA ASP A 191 1.25 21.42 17.40
C ASP A 191 2.35 20.45 16.95
N GLY A 192 2.23 19.95 15.72
CA GLY A 192 3.20 19.02 15.14
C GLY A 192 4.59 19.62 14.99
N ASP A 193 4.68 20.86 14.56
CA ASP A 193 5.96 21.58 14.36
C ASP A 193 6.64 21.84 15.71
N GLY A 194 5.87 22.24 16.73
CA GLY A 194 6.37 22.39 18.09
C GLY A 194 6.91 21.08 18.67
N LEU A 195 6.25 19.94 18.35
CA LEU A 195 6.73 18.64 18.77
C LEU A 195 8.00 18.24 18.01
N ASP A 196 8.08 18.50 16.71
CA ASP A 196 9.25 18.18 15.89
C ASP A 196 10.48 19.01 16.30
N ALA A 197 10.30 20.29 16.59
CA ALA A 197 11.37 21.13 17.13
C ALA A 197 11.96 20.55 18.43
N LYS A 198 11.12 20.04 19.34
CA LYS A 198 11.59 19.34 20.55
C LYS A 198 12.21 17.98 20.22
N TRP A 199 11.63 17.24 19.28
CA TRP A 199 12.13 15.95 18.83
C TRP A 199 13.52 16.03 18.22
N ALA A 200 13.78 17.07 17.43
CA ALA A 200 15.09 17.33 16.79
C ALA A 200 16.23 17.54 17.80
N THR A 201 15.91 17.94 19.06
CA THR A 201 16.92 18.11 20.12
C THR A 201 17.29 16.79 20.81
N LEU A 202 16.53 15.70 20.55
CA LEU A 202 16.74 14.43 21.23
C LEU A 202 18.01 13.73 20.74
N LYS A 203 18.73 13.15 21.70
CA LYS A 203 19.98 12.43 21.43
C LYS A 203 19.74 10.92 21.37
N ARG A 204 20.09 10.33 20.24
CA ARG A 204 19.95 8.88 20.04
C ARG A 204 20.76 8.08 21.07
N GLY A 205 20.11 7.09 21.68
CA GLY A 205 20.70 6.27 22.74
C GLY A 205 20.75 6.94 24.13
N GLU A 206 20.25 8.18 24.25
CA GLU A 206 20.11 8.90 25.53
C GLU A 206 18.65 9.25 25.81
N THR A 207 18.09 10.17 25.03
CA THR A 207 16.70 10.65 25.13
C THR A 207 15.81 10.16 23.98
N LEU A 208 16.39 9.55 22.95
CA LEU A 208 15.70 8.93 21.83
C LEU A 208 16.16 7.48 21.66
N ILE A 209 15.23 6.54 21.77
CA ILE A 209 15.46 5.10 21.62
C ILE A 209 14.71 4.59 20.39
N LYS A 210 15.40 3.76 19.58
CA LYS A 210 14.79 3.03 18.48
C LYS A 210 14.26 1.68 18.99
N PHE A 211 12.95 1.52 19.03
CA PHE A 211 12.29 0.29 19.46
C PHE A 211 12.19 -0.77 18.33
N GLY A 212 12.32 -0.34 17.10
CA GLY A 212 12.25 -1.20 15.93
C GLY A 212 12.17 -0.39 14.63
N GLY A 213 11.88 -1.06 13.52
CA GLY A 213 11.59 -0.39 12.27
C GLY A 213 10.43 0.59 12.40
N GLY A 214 10.61 1.87 12.06
CA GLY A 214 9.57 2.91 12.19
C GLY A 214 8.96 3.05 13.59
N PHE A 215 9.67 2.62 14.61
CA PHE A 215 9.19 2.66 15.98
C PHE A 215 10.26 3.29 16.89
N TYR A 216 10.03 4.51 17.29
CA TYR A 216 10.91 5.30 18.13
C TYR A 216 10.17 5.81 19.36
N CYS A 217 10.87 5.87 20.47
CA CYS A 217 10.39 6.47 21.72
C CYS A 217 11.35 7.58 22.16
N GLY A 218 10.83 8.79 22.32
CA GLY A 218 11.59 9.97 22.75
C GLY A 218 11.08 10.50 24.09
N LYS A 219 12.00 10.93 24.97
CA LYS A 219 11.66 11.63 26.21
C LYS A 219 11.61 13.13 25.92
N VAL A 220 10.39 13.69 25.96
CA VAL A 220 10.11 15.10 25.69
C VAL A 220 9.40 15.70 26.90
N ASP A 221 9.96 16.75 27.50
CA ASP A 221 9.36 17.49 28.62
C ASP A 221 8.82 16.60 29.77
N GLY A 222 9.54 15.54 30.07
CA GLY A 222 9.19 14.63 31.17
C GLY A 222 8.22 13.50 30.84
N ILE A 223 7.68 13.45 29.61
CA ILE A 223 6.83 12.37 29.10
C ILE A 223 7.54 11.59 28.00
N TYR A 224 7.04 10.42 27.67
CA TYR A 224 7.57 9.57 26.59
C TYR A 224 6.61 9.63 25.39
N ILE A 225 7.14 9.97 24.23
CA ILE A 225 6.34 10.13 23.00
C ILE A 225 6.81 9.12 21.94
N ILE A 226 5.86 8.47 21.31
CA ILE A 226 6.09 7.53 20.21
C ILE A 226 6.02 8.28 18.88
N ASN A 227 7.08 8.14 18.06
CA ASN A 227 7.18 8.69 16.71
C ASN A 227 6.85 10.19 16.61
N GLY A 228 7.34 11.02 17.54
CA GLY A 228 7.02 12.45 17.63
C GLY A 228 7.26 13.25 16.34
N PHE A 229 8.24 12.85 15.53
CA PHE A 229 8.55 13.47 14.21
C PHE A 229 7.41 13.36 13.20
N TYR A 230 6.49 12.40 13.37
CA TYR A 230 5.46 12.12 12.37
C TYR A 230 4.46 13.28 12.21
N MET A 231 4.12 13.98 13.29
CA MET A 231 3.06 15.00 13.26
C MET A 231 3.41 16.19 12.38
N ALA A 232 4.65 16.67 12.40
CA ALA A 232 5.10 17.75 11.50
C ALA A 232 5.06 17.31 10.02
N MET A 233 5.54 16.09 9.74
CA MET A 233 5.48 15.54 8.39
C MET A 233 4.02 15.40 7.92
N ARG A 234 3.13 14.87 8.76
CA ARG A 234 1.69 14.75 8.49
C ARG A 234 1.07 16.13 8.23
N GLY A 235 1.40 17.11 9.05
CA GLY A 235 0.91 18.49 8.95
C GLY A 235 1.18 19.12 7.59
N LYS A 236 2.34 18.85 6.99
CA LYS A 236 2.68 19.33 5.65
C LYS A 236 1.69 18.84 4.56
N PHE A 237 1.11 17.66 4.75
CA PHE A 237 0.13 17.08 3.81
C PHE A 237 -1.32 17.44 4.13
N THR A 238 -1.64 17.67 5.41
CA THR A 238 -3.02 17.82 5.89
C THR A 238 -3.43 19.28 6.16
N ALA A 239 -2.50 20.22 6.05
CA ALA A 239 -2.81 21.64 6.23
C ALA A 239 -3.94 22.09 5.28
N PRO A 240 -4.82 23.04 5.69
CA PRO A 240 -5.97 23.48 4.88
C PRO A 240 -5.61 23.97 3.47
N THR A 241 -4.41 24.51 3.31
CA THR A 241 -3.89 25.01 2.02
C THR A 241 -2.99 24.03 1.30
N ALA A 242 -2.68 22.89 1.93
CA ALA A 242 -1.84 21.86 1.32
C ALA A 242 -2.61 21.07 0.26
N ALA A 243 -1.87 20.55 -0.69
CA ALA A 243 -2.35 19.59 -1.68
C ALA A 243 -1.19 18.76 -2.20
N ILE A 244 -1.47 17.59 -2.76
CA ILE A 244 -0.58 16.92 -3.69
C ILE A 244 -1.17 17.03 -5.09
N TYR A 245 -0.30 16.93 -6.12
CA TYR A 245 -0.75 16.72 -7.49
C TYR A 245 -0.20 15.39 -7.98
N TYR A 246 -1.07 14.45 -8.32
CA TYR A 246 -0.67 13.11 -8.68
C TYR A 246 -0.75 12.85 -10.18
N TYR A 247 0.00 11.84 -10.61
CA TYR A 247 -0.03 11.22 -11.93
C TYR A 247 -0.07 9.70 -11.74
N VAL A 248 -0.94 9.03 -12.48
CA VAL A 248 -0.85 7.60 -12.76
C VAL A 248 -0.22 7.46 -14.12
N VAL A 249 0.88 6.75 -14.19
CA VAL A 249 1.67 6.62 -15.43
C VAL A 249 1.87 5.16 -15.80
N GLU A 250 1.78 4.89 -17.09
CA GLU A 250 1.95 3.56 -17.65
C GLU A 250 3.06 3.55 -18.72
N TRP A 251 3.75 2.43 -18.80
CA TRP A 251 4.75 2.17 -19.85
C TRP A 251 4.94 0.67 -20.07
N PRO A 252 5.32 0.22 -21.30
CA PRO A 252 5.70 -1.17 -21.53
C PRO A 252 6.90 -1.53 -20.63
N THR A 253 6.79 -2.60 -19.84
CA THR A 253 7.85 -3.05 -18.90
C THR A 253 9.20 -3.24 -19.60
N ALA A 254 9.20 -3.67 -20.86
CA ALA A 254 10.41 -3.85 -21.67
C ALA A 254 11.08 -2.53 -22.11
N ALA A 255 10.37 -1.40 -22.06
CA ALA A 255 10.88 -0.11 -22.52
C ALA A 255 11.69 0.64 -21.48
N LEU A 256 11.33 0.49 -20.20
CA LEU A 256 12.01 1.15 -19.08
C LEU A 256 11.95 0.24 -17.85
N LYS A 257 13.10 -0.06 -17.27
CA LYS A 257 13.18 -0.82 -16.01
C LYS A 257 12.71 0.02 -14.83
N TRP A 258 12.14 -0.62 -13.82
CA TRP A 258 11.68 0.07 -12.62
C TRP A 258 12.82 0.75 -11.85
N GLU A 259 13.98 0.11 -11.76
CA GLU A 259 15.19 0.68 -11.18
C GLU A 259 15.62 1.98 -11.91
N ASP A 260 15.58 1.98 -13.25
CA ASP A 260 15.90 3.17 -14.07
C ASP A 260 14.85 4.27 -13.92
N PHE A 261 13.57 3.91 -13.84
CA PHE A 261 12.50 4.87 -13.52
C PHE A 261 12.78 5.57 -12.20
N ARG A 262 13.15 4.83 -11.16
CA ARG A 262 13.43 5.41 -9.84
C ARG A 262 14.78 6.15 -9.79
N GLY A 263 15.82 5.59 -10.38
CA GLY A 263 17.17 6.15 -10.34
C GLY A 263 17.39 7.31 -11.30
N SER A 264 16.97 7.14 -12.56
CA SER A 264 17.30 8.07 -13.64
C SER A 264 16.17 9.06 -13.94
N VAL A 265 14.89 8.63 -13.91
CA VAL A 265 13.76 9.52 -14.19
C VAL A 265 13.37 10.31 -12.94
N LEU A 266 13.08 9.64 -11.82
CA LEU A 266 12.75 10.31 -10.56
C LEU A 266 13.95 10.99 -9.92
N GLY A 267 15.06 10.26 -9.78
CA GLY A 267 16.29 10.67 -9.10
C GLY A 267 16.35 10.24 -7.64
N ALA A 268 17.57 10.25 -7.08
CA ALA A 268 17.87 9.90 -5.70
C ALA A 268 17.03 10.69 -4.69
N THR A 269 16.81 10.10 -3.49
CA THR A 269 16.01 10.72 -2.41
C THR A 269 16.61 12.06 -1.96
N ASN A 270 17.96 12.16 -1.90
CA ASN A 270 18.64 13.45 -1.79
C ASN A 270 18.72 14.10 -3.18
N PRO A 271 18.03 15.23 -3.45
CA PRO A 271 18.06 15.85 -4.76
C PRO A 271 19.45 16.32 -5.21
N ALA A 272 20.33 16.62 -4.25
CA ALA A 272 21.71 17.01 -4.55
C ALA A 272 22.51 15.86 -5.20
N GLU A 273 22.21 14.62 -4.82
CA GLU A 273 22.83 13.39 -5.34
C GLU A 273 22.07 12.78 -6.53
N ALA A 274 20.91 13.36 -6.89
CA ALA A 274 20.09 12.86 -7.97
C ALA A 274 20.78 13.02 -9.33
N ALA A 275 20.52 12.07 -10.22
CA ALA A 275 21.08 12.05 -11.57
C ALA A 275 20.75 13.33 -12.33
N PRO A 276 21.67 13.88 -13.12
CA PRO A 276 21.42 15.05 -13.97
C PRO A 276 20.19 14.80 -14.87
N GLY A 277 19.28 15.78 -14.93
CA GLY A 277 18.07 15.70 -15.72
C GLY A 277 16.93 14.88 -15.10
N SER A 278 17.13 14.21 -13.95
CA SER A 278 16.05 13.59 -13.20
C SER A 278 15.08 14.61 -12.62
N LEU A 279 13.85 14.23 -12.34
CA LEU A 279 12.80 15.13 -11.86
C LEU A 279 13.22 15.88 -10.58
N ARG A 280 13.75 15.15 -9.59
CA ARG A 280 14.21 15.75 -8.34
C ARG A 280 15.38 16.69 -8.54
N LYS A 281 16.30 16.37 -9.47
CA LYS A 281 17.42 17.25 -9.83
C LYS A 281 16.96 18.53 -10.50
N GLN A 282 16.05 18.42 -11.47
CA GLN A 282 15.46 19.57 -12.15
C GLN A 282 14.73 20.50 -11.17
N VAL A 283 13.97 19.93 -10.22
CA VAL A 283 13.27 20.73 -9.20
C VAL A 283 14.27 21.44 -8.30
N LEU A 284 15.34 20.76 -7.85
CA LEU A 284 16.40 21.38 -7.05
C LEU A 284 17.12 22.51 -7.80
N GLU A 285 17.55 22.26 -9.03
CA GLU A 285 18.35 23.25 -9.80
C GLU A 285 17.55 24.50 -10.17
N ASN A 286 16.22 24.38 -10.27
CA ASN A 286 15.35 25.45 -10.74
C ASN A 286 14.33 25.92 -9.69
N TRP A 287 14.49 25.57 -8.42
CA TRP A 287 13.45 25.73 -7.40
C TRP A 287 12.87 27.15 -7.30
N LYS A 288 13.73 28.18 -7.41
CA LYS A 288 13.27 29.59 -7.39
C LYS A 288 12.42 29.94 -8.61
N ALA A 289 12.87 29.55 -9.79
CA ALA A 289 12.14 29.78 -11.04
C ALA A 289 10.83 28.96 -11.10
N LEU A 290 10.81 27.81 -10.44
CA LEU A 290 9.63 26.96 -10.30
C LEU A 290 8.67 27.44 -9.21
N GLY A 291 9.03 28.48 -8.45
CA GLY A 291 8.17 29.10 -7.44
C GLY A 291 8.08 28.34 -6.13
N LEU A 292 9.09 27.53 -5.77
CA LEU A 292 9.14 26.87 -4.48
C LEU A 292 9.50 27.87 -3.37
N PRO A 293 8.97 27.70 -2.16
CA PRO A 293 9.26 28.61 -1.04
C PRO A 293 10.65 28.40 -0.43
N ALA A 294 11.23 27.22 -0.61
CA ALA A 294 12.56 26.85 -0.09
C ALA A 294 13.28 25.90 -1.04
N GLU A 295 14.58 25.80 -0.89
CA GLU A 295 15.42 24.86 -1.62
C GLU A 295 15.06 23.43 -1.21
N PRO A 296 14.82 22.50 -2.17
CA PRO A 296 14.56 21.10 -1.87
C PRO A 296 15.71 20.40 -1.13
N ASP A 297 15.35 19.56 -0.19
CA ASP A 297 16.26 18.73 0.58
C ASP A 297 15.84 17.25 0.56
N THR A 298 16.45 16.38 1.38
CA THR A 298 16.12 14.96 1.45
C THR A 298 14.69 14.69 1.92
N GLY A 299 14.14 15.53 2.79
CA GLY A 299 12.77 15.42 3.32
C GLY A 299 11.74 15.97 2.33
N ASP A 300 12.02 17.21 1.87
CA ASP A 300 11.18 17.97 0.95
C ASP A 300 11.78 17.96 -0.47
N ASN A 301 11.88 16.77 -1.08
CA ASN A 301 12.56 16.52 -2.35
C ASN A 301 11.69 16.71 -3.61
N GLY A 302 10.54 17.33 -3.47
CA GLY A 302 9.66 17.73 -4.58
C GLY A 302 8.73 16.66 -5.10
N VAL A 303 9.22 15.44 -5.38
CA VAL A 303 8.45 14.40 -6.09
C VAL A 303 8.58 13.05 -5.39
N HIS A 304 7.45 12.37 -5.23
CA HIS A 304 7.37 10.97 -4.83
C HIS A 304 7.03 10.08 -6.03
N ALA A 305 7.52 8.84 -6.02
CA ALA A 305 7.07 7.78 -6.92
C ALA A 305 7.14 6.43 -6.21
N SER A 306 6.24 5.53 -6.59
CA SER A 306 6.16 4.16 -6.08
C SER A 306 7.47 3.40 -6.22
N ALA A 307 7.83 2.60 -5.22
CA ALA A 307 9.09 1.88 -5.21
C ALA A 307 9.03 0.52 -5.93
N SER A 308 7.84 0.02 -6.25
CA SER A 308 7.63 -1.23 -6.99
C SER A 308 6.24 -1.27 -7.61
N PRO A 309 5.96 -2.17 -8.56
CA PRO A 309 4.61 -2.40 -9.10
C PRO A 309 3.57 -2.71 -8.03
N PHE A 310 3.94 -3.47 -7.00
CA PHE A 310 3.04 -3.80 -5.90
C PHE A 310 2.77 -2.59 -5.00
N GLU A 311 3.79 -1.81 -4.67
CA GLU A 311 3.60 -0.56 -3.93
C GLU A 311 2.74 0.43 -4.72
N ALA A 312 2.95 0.51 -6.03
CA ALA A 312 2.15 1.33 -6.93
C ALA A 312 0.66 0.94 -6.92
N LEU A 313 0.34 -0.36 -6.92
CA LEU A 313 -1.03 -0.85 -6.74
C LEU A 313 -1.59 -0.39 -5.38
N SER A 314 -0.84 -0.58 -4.29
CA SER A 314 -1.27 -0.15 -2.94
C SER A 314 -1.52 1.34 -2.87
N GLU A 315 -0.68 2.14 -3.51
CA GLU A 315 -0.82 3.59 -3.58
C GLU A 315 -2.03 4.00 -4.42
N ARG A 316 -2.25 3.41 -5.59
CA ARG A 316 -3.45 3.68 -6.40
C ARG A 316 -4.74 3.28 -5.69
N MET A 317 -4.75 2.17 -4.93
CA MET A 317 -5.89 1.81 -4.09
C MET A 317 -6.17 2.86 -3.01
N ASN A 318 -5.11 3.36 -2.36
CA ASN A 318 -5.23 4.35 -1.29
C ASN A 318 -5.61 5.75 -1.81
N TRP A 319 -4.90 6.25 -2.81
CA TRP A 319 -5.00 7.64 -3.26
C TRP A 319 -6.07 7.87 -4.35
N CYS A 320 -6.29 6.87 -5.21
CA CYS A 320 -7.16 6.99 -6.39
C CYS A 320 -8.42 6.12 -6.29
N GLY A 321 -8.57 5.32 -5.23
CA GLY A 321 -9.73 4.44 -5.07
C GLY A 321 -9.76 3.27 -6.07
N ALA A 322 -8.62 2.89 -6.64
CA ALA A 322 -8.51 1.70 -7.46
C ALA A 322 -8.88 0.43 -6.67
N THR A 323 -9.38 -0.59 -7.34
CA THR A 323 -9.64 -1.90 -6.74
C THR A 323 -8.82 -2.98 -7.44
N LEU A 324 -8.65 -4.12 -6.80
CA LEU A 324 -7.94 -5.25 -7.40
C LEU A 324 -8.60 -5.72 -8.71
N GLU A 325 -9.91 -5.54 -8.79
CA GLU A 325 -10.73 -5.94 -9.95
C GLU A 325 -10.71 -4.92 -11.10
N THR A 326 -10.31 -3.67 -10.84
CA THR A 326 -10.22 -2.62 -11.85
C THR A 326 -8.79 -2.36 -12.29
N ASP A 327 -7.82 -2.56 -11.40
CA ASP A 327 -6.39 -2.37 -11.65
C ASP A 327 -5.79 -3.53 -12.45
N ALA A 328 -5.02 -3.25 -13.49
CA ALA A 328 -4.44 -4.29 -14.34
C ALA A 328 -3.45 -5.20 -13.59
N TYR A 329 -2.62 -4.63 -12.72
CA TYR A 329 -1.67 -5.40 -11.91
C TYR A 329 -2.40 -6.19 -10.82
N GLY A 330 -3.44 -5.59 -10.20
CA GLY A 330 -4.32 -6.24 -9.24
C GLY A 330 -5.01 -7.49 -9.83
N LYS A 331 -5.57 -7.36 -11.04
CA LYS A 331 -6.13 -8.51 -11.80
C LYS A 331 -5.09 -9.59 -12.06
N GLY A 332 -3.87 -9.20 -12.43
CA GLY A 332 -2.77 -10.13 -12.65
C GLY A 332 -2.42 -10.94 -11.40
N LEU A 333 -2.36 -10.30 -10.22
CA LEU A 333 -2.13 -10.97 -8.95
C LEU A 333 -3.25 -11.95 -8.59
N LEU A 334 -4.52 -11.55 -8.76
CA LEU A 334 -5.67 -12.42 -8.54
C LEU A 334 -5.66 -13.63 -9.49
N ALA A 335 -5.41 -13.38 -10.77
CA ALA A 335 -5.35 -14.41 -11.81
C ALA A 335 -4.14 -15.36 -11.64
N ALA A 336 -3.05 -14.89 -11.00
CA ALA A 336 -1.92 -15.72 -10.60
C ALA A 336 -2.19 -16.57 -9.35
N GLY A 337 -3.41 -16.52 -8.80
CA GLY A 337 -3.85 -17.35 -7.68
C GLY A 337 -3.54 -16.79 -6.30
N ILE A 338 -3.11 -15.52 -6.18
CA ILE A 338 -2.91 -14.90 -4.88
C ILE A 338 -4.27 -14.48 -4.31
N PRO A 339 -4.66 -14.95 -3.11
CA PRO A 339 -5.96 -14.64 -2.54
C PRO A 339 -6.14 -13.12 -2.34
N LYS A 340 -7.31 -12.60 -2.69
CA LYS A 340 -7.67 -11.18 -2.47
C LYS A 340 -7.34 -10.70 -1.06
N LYS A 341 -7.66 -11.51 -0.05
CA LYS A 341 -7.36 -11.20 1.35
C LYS A 341 -5.86 -10.99 1.59
N ALA A 342 -5.01 -11.86 1.03
CA ALA A 342 -3.57 -11.75 1.17
C ALA A 342 -3.05 -10.45 0.51
N ILE A 343 -3.52 -10.11 -0.69
CA ILE A 343 -3.12 -8.88 -1.38
C ILE A 343 -3.48 -7.64 -0.55
N LEU A 344 -4.69 -7.59 0.01
CA LEU A 344 -5.14 -6.47 0.85
C LEU A 344 -4.37 -6.38 2.18
N GLU A 345 -3.98 -7.51 2.78
CA GLU A 345 -3.10 -7.53 3.94
C GLU A 345 -1.68 -7.05 3.58
N TRP A 346 -1.18 -7.45 2.42
CA TRP A 346 0.12 -7.07 1.89
C TRP A 346 0.25 -5.56 1.59
N ALA A 347 -0.85 -4.90 1.24
CA ALA A 347 -0.90 -3.45 1.06
C ALA A 347 -0.49 -2.66 2.31
N ASN A 348 -0.48 -3.32 3.49
CA ASN A 348 0.03 -2.74 4.74
C ASN A 348 1.50 -3.11 5.03
N ASP A 349 2.21 -3.71 4.09
CA ASP A 349 3.63 -4.16 4.19
C ASP A 349 3.94 -5.00 5.43
N PRO A 350 3.34 -6.17 5.56
CA PRO A 350 3.62 -7.07 6.66
C PRO A 350 5.05 -7.65 6.54
N GLN A 351 5.55 -8.16 7.66
CA GLN A 351 6.70 -9.06 7.65
C GLN A 351 6.26 -10.42 7.14
N VAL A 352 6.76 -10.82 5.98
CA VAL A 352 6.46 -12.09 5.32
C VAL A 352 7.65 -13.04 5.36
N LYS A 353 7.40 -14.34 5.22
CA LYS A 353 8.48 -15.30 4.94
C LYS A 353 8.94 -15.06 3.49
N LEU A 354 10.23 -15.01 3.30
CA LEU A 354 10.82 -14.84 1.97
C LEU A 354 11.16 -16.19 1.35
N PRO A 355 11.03 -16.38 0.03
CA PRO A 355 11.36 -17.63 -0.65
C PRO A 355 12.82 -18.08 -0.44
N GLU A 356 13.73 -17.13 -0.30
CA GLU A 356 15.14 -17.34 -0.01
C GLU A 356 15.44 -17.65 1.47
N GLY A 357 14.43 -17.64 2.32
CA GLY A 357 14.51 -17.87 3.77
C GLY A 357 14.49 -16.59 4.61
N GLY A 358 14.10 -16.74 5.88
CA GLY A 358 13.96 -15.62 6.80
C GLY A 358 12.62 -14.89 6.65
N LYS A 359 12.53 -13.71 7.30
CA LYS A 359 11.37 -12.81 7.22
C LYS A 359 11.84 -11.40 6.88
N GLY A 360 11.07 -10.69 6.08
CA GLY A 360 11.34 -9.31 5.69
C GLY A 360 10.08 -8.53 5.36
N SER A 361 10.21 -7.22 5.23
CA SER A 361 9.17 -6.36 4.69
C SER A 361 8.84 -6.80 3.27
N LEU A 362 7.56 -6.93 2.96
CA LEU A 362 7.10 -7.29 1.62
C LEU A 362 7.53 -6.24 0.59
N PHE A 363 7.40 -4.97 0.92
CA PHE A 363 7.74 -3.89 -0.01
C PHE A 363 9.25 -3.81 -0.24
N ASP A 364 10.07 -3.96 0.81
CA ASP A 364 11.53 -4.04 0.64
C ASP A 364 11.93 -5.23 -0.24
N ALA A 365 11.23 -6.36 -0.09
CA ALA A 365 11.48 -7.56 -0.90
C ALA A 365 11.12 -7.38 -2.38
N LEU A 366 10.18 -6.48 -2.71
CA LEU A 366 9.72 -6.21 -4.06
C LEU A 366 10.26 -4.89 -4.64
N GLU A 367 11.05 -4.13 -3.87
CA GLU A 367 11.61 -2.84 -4.28
C GLU A 367 12.44 -2.95 -5.55
N ASP A 368 12.30 -1.99 -6.45
CA ASP A 368 13.02 -1.84 -7.72
C ASP A 368 12.82 -2.98 -8.75
N MET A 369 11.87 -3.90 -8.51
CA MET A 369 11.58 -4.97 -9.45
C MET A 369 10.70 -4.51 -10.61
N ASP A 370 10.96 -5.04 -11.80
CA ASP A 370 10.06 -4.92 -12.94
C ASP A 370 8.76 -5.71 -12.71
N SER A 371 7.69 -5.38 -13.42
CA SER A 371 6.35 -5.92 -13.18
C SER A 371 6.27 -7.45 -13.28
N ASP A 372 7.02 -8.05 -14.20
CA ASP A 372 7.09 -9.50 -14.36
C ASP A 372 7.81 -10.18 -13.18
N ALA A 373 9.00 -9.71 -12.81
CA ALA A 373 9.78 -10.22 -11.70
C ALA A 373 9.06 -10.01 -10.35
N CYS A 374 8.42 -8.85 -10.18
CA CYS A 374 7.65 -8.51 -8.98
C CYS A 374 6.45 -9.46 -8.80
N LEU A 375 5.68 -9.71 -9.87
CA LEU A 375 4.55 -10.64 -9.83
C LEU A 375 5.03 -12.08 -9.54
N ASP A 376 6.08 -12.54 -10.21
CA ASP A 376 6.62 -13.89 -9.98
C ASP A 376 7.15 -14.06 -8.55
N LYS A 377 7.78 -13.05 -7.97
CA LYS A 377 8.22 -13.08 -6.57
C LYS A 377 7.05 -13.02 -5.60
N ALA A 378 6.00 -12.23 -5.91
CA ALA A 378 4.78 -12.18 -5.11
C ALA A 378 4.09 -13.56 -5.02
N VAL A 379 4.01 -14.30 -6.14
CA VAL A 379 3.51 -15.69 -6.14
C VAL A 379 4.32 -16.59 -5.21
N LYS A 380 5.64 -16.57 -5.32
CA LYS A 380 6.54 -17.36 -4.45
C LYS A 380 6.42 -16.98 -2.97
N ILE A 381 6.22 -15.69 -2.67
CA ILE A 381 5.97 -15.25 -1.28
C ILE A 381 4.63 -15.81 -0.79
N ASN A 382 3.58 -15.79 -1.63
CA ASN A 382 2.29 -16.37 -1.26
C ASN A 382 2.38 -17.87 -0.97
N GLU A 383 3.15 -18.63 -1.76
CA GLU A 383 3.38 -20.06 -1.56
C GLU A 383 4.15 -20.36 -0.26
N ALA A 384 4.98 -19.43 0.23
CA ALA A 384 5.79 -19.59 1.43
C ALA A 384 5.06 -19.22 2.73
N ASN A 385 3.90 -18.54 2.66
CA ASN A 385 3.17 -17.98 3.80
C ASN A 385 1.80 -18.59 4.00
#